data_9ae4c4d71d9e9a281a22625b12a31b7a
#
_entry.id   9ae4c4d71d9e9a281a22625b12a31b7a
#
_cell.length_a   1.000
_cell.length_b   1.000
_cell.length_c   1.000
_cell.angle_alpha   90.00
_cell.angle_beta   90.00
_cell.angle_gamma   90.00
#
_symmetry.space_group_name_H-M   'P 1'
#
loop_
_entity.id
_entity.type
_entity.pdbx_description
1 polymer ?
#
loop_
_entity_poly.entity_id
_entity_poly.type
_entity_poly.pdbx_seq_one_letter_code
_entity_poly.pdbx_strand_id
1 'polypeptide(L)'
;MKRLLLFSLSGTILFNASAQLATWFAGDPAAAALTHLNGPNVVLSNAFSQTVDPQQVGVFSDSTASIGLDSGLVICTGIIYGVMGPNNIPNMTLGGGFFASDTDLSTMSPLYASTIGDPGIIQLDLVPAGDTLEVRYVFGSEEYDEYACSDKDDRLGMFLSGPGLAGPFSNSAINMATLPISGLPVTVNTLNRGFAGSEGTLGLCGMNPGWEQDTIYYINNDLGAGTQLDGYSVVLTARAVVMPGMSYHLKIAIADVNDANFDSAVFLPEGAIRCTDLSTAVRPGVENSTHPVLFNAQDGTVQVRGLSPEGGPVAVEVFDPAGRLLRTMTGPTSGTVVIVPLANVSSGLVLVRATQSGRVLTGRVYVDHR
;
A
#
# COMPACT_ATOMS: atom_id res chain seq x y z
N MET A 1 -77.56 -5.32 -2.58
CA MET A 1 -76.42 -4.47 -2.11
C MET A 1 -75.18 -5.33 -2.13
N LYS A 2 -74.32 -5.20 -3.16
CA LYS A 2 -73.00 -5.87 -3.25
C LYS A 2 -71.95 -4.88 -2.75
N ARG A 3 -71.28 -5.20 -1.65
CA ARG A 3 -70.15 -4.44 -1.14
C ARG A 3 -68.89 -4.83 -1.91
N LEU A 4 -68.30 -3.83 -2.59
CA LEU A 4 -67.02 -3.96 -3.28
C LEU A 4 -65.90 -3.69 -2.23
N LEU A 5 -65.08 -4.66 -1.91
CA LEU A 5 -63.87 -4.45 -1.13
C LEU A 5 -62.71 -4.01 -2.06
N LEU A 6 -62.27 -2.79 -1.92
CA LEU A 6 -61.02 -2.30 -2.52
C LEU A 6 -59.84 -2.74 -1.60
N PHE A 7 -58.98 -3.62 -2.11
CA PHE A 7 -57.67 -3.87 -1.53
C PHE A 7 -56.67 -2.85 -2.10
N SER A 8 -56.21 -1.94 -1.26
CA SER A 8 -55.09 -1.09 -1.62
C SER A 8 -53.78 -1.85 -1.38
N LEU A 9 -53.07 -2.18 -2.44
CA LEU A 9 -51.74 -2.75 -2.38
C LEU A 9 -50.73 -1.60 -2.25
N SER A 10 -50.31 -1.30 -1.02
CA SER A 10 -49.19 -0.35 -0.76
C SER A 10 -47.88 -1.07 -1.04
N GLY A 11 -47.38 -0.94 -2.25
CA GLY A 11 -46.01 -1.37 -2.59
C GLY A 11 -45.01 -0.42 -1.97
N THR A 12 -44.29 -0.87 -0.93
CA THR A 12 -43.13 -0.15 -0.40
C THR A 12 -42.00 -0.35 -1.39
N ILE A 13 -41.68 0.65 -2.19
CA ILE A 13 -40.47 0.66 -3.02
C ILE A 13 -39.31 0.91 -2.05
N LEU A 14 -38.56 -0.14 -1.74
CA LEU A 14 -37.29 -0.04 -1.05
C LEU A 14 -36.27 0.49 -2.07
N PHE A 15 -35.98 1.77 -2.01
CA PHE A 15 -34.76 2.30 -2.66
C PHE A 15 -33.57 1.76 -1.87
N ASN A 16 -32.87 0.78 -2.45
CA ASN A 16 -31.51 0.48 -2.01
C ASN A 16 -30.65 1.67 -2.44
N ALA A 17 -30.44 2.63 -1.55
CA ALA A 17 -29.36 3.59 -1.71
C ALA A 17 -28.07 2.79 -1.47
N SER A 18 -27.43 2.31 -2.53
CA SER A 18 -26.04 1.89 -2.43
C SER A 18 -25.24 3.14 -2.06
N ALA A 19 -24.61 3.14 -0.91
CA ALA A 19 -23.70 4.19 -0.56
C ALA A 19 -22.54 4.12 -1.56
N GLN A 20 -22.37 5.18 -2.33
CA GLN A 20 -21.33 5.34 -3.32
C GLN A 20 -20.20 6.15 -2.71
N LEU A 21 -18.99 5.98 -3.25
CA LEU A 21 -17.89 6.89 -2.96
C LEU A 21 -18.33 8.32 -3.31
N ALA A 22 -18.21 9.21 -2.35
CA ALA A 22 -18.52 10.64 -2.50
C ALA A 22 -17.28 11.47 -2.25
N THR A 23 -17.10 12.57 -2.99
CA THR A 23 -15.94 13.45 -2.87
C THR A 23 -16.38 14.90 -2.68
N TRP A 24 -15.53 15.68 -2.00
CA TRP A 24 -15.71 17.12 -1.78
C TRP A 24 -14.36 17.82 -1.92
N PHE A 25 -14.36 19.01 -2.50
CA PHE A 25 -13.15 19.82 -2.58
C PHE A 25 -12.57 20.12 -1.20
N ALA A 26 -11.26 20.02 -1.11
CA ALA A 26 -10.54 20.26 0.13
C ALA A 26 -10.55 21.74 0.58
N GLY A 27 -10.86 22.66 -0.33
CA GLY A 27 -10.75 24.10 -0.10
C GLY A 27 -9.30 24.57 -0.08
N ASP A 28 -8.52 24.10 0.88
CA ASP A 28 -7.05 24.24 0.93
C ASP A 28 -6.41 22.86 0.90
N PRO A 29 -5.84 22.42 -0.24
CA PRO A 29 -5.22 21.11 -0.38
C PRO A 29 -4.09 20.83 0.61
N ALA A 30 -3.28 21.84 0.95
CA ALA A 30 -2.17 21.69 1.89
C ALA A 30 -2.66 21.47 3.33
N ALA A 31 -3.65 22.25 3.76
CA ALA A 31 -4.26 22.09 5.07
C ALA A 31 -4.99 20.74 5.19
N ALA A 32 -5.68 20.31 4.13
CA ALA A 32 -6.33 19.01 4.07
C ALA A 32 -5.32 17.87 4.19
N ALA A 33 -4.18 17.94 3.50
CA ALA A 33 -3.12 16.94 3.60
C ALA A 33 -2.61 16.79 5.04
N LEU A 34 -2.34 17.90 5.73
CA LEU A 34 -1.91 17.85 7.14
C LEU A 34 -2.98 17.29 8.08
N THR A 35 -4.26 17.51 7.75
CA THR A 35 -5.37 17.06 8.59
C THR A 35 -5.66 15.58 8.40
N HIS A 36 -5.81 15.13 7.15
CA HIS A 36 -6.29 13.79 6.82
C HIS A 36 -5.17 12.74 6.74
N LEU A 37 -3.94 13.14 6.38
CA LEU A 37 -2.85 12.18 6.22
C LEU A 37 -2.08 11.89 7.51
N ASN A 38 -2.22 12.72 8.57
CA ASN A 38 -1.44 12.62 9.80
C ASN A 38 -1.89 11.41 10.64
N GLY A 39 -1.12 10.35 10.60
CA GLY A 39 -1.35 9.12 11.34
C GLY A 39 -0.48 8.98 12.60
N PRO A 40 -0.49 7.81 13.23
CA PRO A 40 0.27 7.56 14.45
C PRO A 40 1.79 7.67 14.26
N ASN A 41 2.47 8.16 15.30
CA ASN A 41 3.93 8.18 15.42
C ASN A 41 4.66 8.96 14.32
N VAL A 42 4.03 9.97 13.74
CA VAL A 42 4.61 10.89 12.80
C VAL A 42 4.06 12.30 13.06
N VAL A 43 4.88 13.31 12.82
CA VAL A 43 4.44 14.72 12.83
C VAL A 43 4.60 15.26 11.42
N LEU A 44 3.51 15.74 10.83
CA LEU A 44 3.50 16.37 9.51
C LEU A 44 3.54 17.88 9.63
N SER A 45 4.21 18.54 8.69
CA SER A 45 4.34 20.00 8.65
C SER A 45 4.63 20.50 7.24
N ASN A 46 4.61 21.81 7.05
CA ASN A 46 5.06 22.51 5.85
C ASN A 46 4.44 21.94 4.55
N ALA A 47 3.15 21.56 4.58
CA ALA A 47 2.51 21.05 3.39
C ALA A 47 2.27 22.18 2.37
N PHE A 48 2.40 21.84 1.09
CA PHE A 48 2.00 22.69 -0.03
C PHE A 48 1.56 21.85 -1.23
N SER A 49 0.73 22.45 -2.08
CA SER A 49 0.19 21.83 -3.28
C SER A 49 0.82 22.44 -4.52
N GLN A 50 1.13 21.60 -5.49
CA GLN A 50 1.58 21.99 -6.84
C GLN A 50 0.67 21.34 -7.89
N THR A 51 -0.62 21.26 -7.63
CA THR A 51 -1.63 20.85 -8.59
C THR A 51 -1.82 21.92 -9.65
N VAL A 52 -2.16 21.52 -10.88
CA VAL A 52 -2.50 22.48 -11.96
C VAL A 52 -3.90 23.08 -11.76
N ASP A 53 -4.79 22.35 -11.07
CA ASP A 53 -6.09 22.81 -10.62
C ASP A 53 -6.30 22.41 -9.14
N PRO A 54 -6.70 23.33 -8.24
CA PRO A 54 -6.98 22.98 -6.85
C PRO A 54 -8.12 21.97 -6.69
N GLN A 55 -8.96 21.78 -7.70
CA GLN A 55 -10.03 20.78 -7.73
C GLN A 55 -9.54 19.35 -7.96
N GLN A 56 -8.25 19.16 -8.21
CA GLN A 56 -7.61 17.85 -8.25
C GLN A 56 -7.46 17.22 -6.86
N VAL A 57 -7.64 17.98 -5.78
CA VAL A 57 -7.50 17.48 -4.41
C VAL A 57 -8.78 17.67 -3.63
N GLY A 58 -9.19 16.60 -2.96
CA GLY A 58 -10.38 16.61 -2.12
C GLY A 58 -10.35 15.56 -1.03
N VAL A 59 -11.44 15.52 -0.29
CA VAL A 59 -11.70 14.46 0.69
C VAL A 59 -12.73 13.50 0.12
N PHE A 60 -12.63 12.23 0.47
CA PHE A 60 -13.61 11.22 0.08
C PHE A 60 -14.21 10.52 1.29
N SER A 61 -15.41 9.99 1.12
CA SER A 61 -16.06 9.06 2.04
C SER A 61 -16.77 7.97 1.26
N ASP A 62 -16.57 6.73 1.67
CA ASP A 62 -17.21 5.54 1.12
C ASP A 62 -17.68 4.64 2.26
N SER A 63 -18.94 4.77 2.64
CA SER A 63 -19.50 4.03 3.77
C SER A 63 -19.58 2.52 3.55
N THR A 64 -19.37 2.06 2.32
CA THR A 64 -19.32 0.64 1.95
C THR A 64 -17.89 0.12 1.83
N ALA A 65 -16.90 1.03 1.89
CA ALA A 65 -15.49 0.72 1.62
C ALA A 65 -15.31 -0.05 0.30
N SER A 66 -16.00 0.37 -0.76
CA SER A 66 -16.05 -0.34 -2.05
C SER A 66 -14.69 -0.46 -2.70
N ILE A 67 -13.80 0.52 -2.45
CA ILE A 67 -12.39 0.50 -2.87
C ILE A 67 -11.44 -0.03 -1.77
N GLY A 68 -11.97 -0.60 -0.68
CA GLY A 68 -11.20 -1.07 0.47
C GLY A 68 -10.81 0.02 1.47
N LEU A 69 -11.26 1.26 1.28
CA LEU A 69 -11.05 2.43 2.14
C LEU A 69 -12.41 3.10 2.41
N ASP A 70 -12.59 3.64 3.63
CA ASP A 70 -13.83 4.25 4.08
C ASP A 70 -13.84 5.79 3.97
N SER A 71 -12.69 6.44 4.16
CA SER A 71 -12.56 7.90 4.06
C SER A 71 -11.10 8.34 4.00
N GLY A 72 -10.87 9.58 3.57
CA GLY A 72 -9.53 10.16 3.53
C GLY A 72 -9.36 11.26 2.49
N LEU A 73 -8.14 11.43 2.00
CA LEU A 73 -7.76 12.39 0.96
C LEU A 73 -7.71 11.68 -0.40
N VAL A 74 -8.19 12.34 -1.45
CA VAL A 74 -8.04 11.92 -2.85
C VAL A 74 -7.28 12.96 -3.64
N ILE A 75 -6.35 12.51 -4.49
CA ILE A 75 -5.62 13.33 -5.46
C ILE A 75 -5.87 12.71 -6.83
N CYS A 76 -6.33 13.51 -7.79
CA CYS A 76 -6.63 13.08 -9.15
C CYS A 76 -5.76 13.83 -10.17
N THR A 77 -5.68 13.30 -11.38
CA THR A 77 -5.19 14.04 -12.55
C THR A 77 -6.28 14.96 -13.07
N GLY A 78 -7.56 14.55 -13.02
CA GLY A 78 -8.70 15.43 -13.30
C GLY A 78 -9.35 16.01 -12.04
N ILE A 79 -10.59 16.46 -12.17
CA ILE A 79 -11.40 16.97 -11.06
C ILE A 79 -11.95 15.81 -10.24
N ILE A 80 -11.82 15.86 -8.91
CA ILE A 80 -12.19 14.76 -7.99
C ILE A 80 -13.62 14.22 -8.13
N TYR A 81 -14.54 14.95 -8.75
CA TYR A 81 -15.89 14.44 -9.01
C TYR A 81 -15.92 13.35 -10.09
N GLY A 82 -14.90 13.29 -10.96
CA GLY A 82 -14.75 12.24 -11.96
C GLY A 82 -14.61 10.84 -11.39
N VAL A 83 -14.12 10.68 -10.15
CA VAL A 83 -13.93 9.35 -9.55
C VAL A 83 -15.17 8.79 -8.85
N MET A 84 -16.25 9.57 -8.74
CA MET A 84 -17.49 9.11 -8.07
C MET A 84 -18.22 8.08 -8.92
N GLY A 85 -18.54 6.93 -8.34
CA GLY A 85 -19.29 5.88 -9.03
C GLY A 85 -20.78 6.19 -9.26
N PRO A 86 -21.48 5.33 -9.98
CA PRO A 86 -20.99 4.05 -10.49
C PRO A 86 -20.14 4.20 -11.76
N ASN A 87 -19.34 3.17 -12.09
CA ASN A 87 -18.63 3.10 -13.37
C ASN A 87 -19.64 2.84 -14.50
N ASN A 88 -20.08 3.91 -15.15
CA ASN A 88 -21.08 3.88 -16.21
C ASN A 88 -20.80 4.84 -17.36
N ILE A 89 -19.69 5.56 -17.32
CA ILE A 89 -19.24 6.49 -18.36
C ILE A 89 -17.86 5.97 -18.82
N PRO A 90 -17.79 5.29 -19.95
CA PRO A 90 -16.50 4.84 -20.46
C PRO A 90 -15.61 6.06 -20.76
N ASN A 91 -14.35 5.97 -20.44
CA ASN A 91 -13.36 7.00 -20.72
C ASN A 91 -13.67 8.35 -20.04
N MET A 92 -13.94 8.34 -18.73
CA MET A 92 -14.20 9.56 -17.97
C MET A 92 -12.95 10.43 -17.95
N THR A 93 -13.12 11.68 -18.38
CA THR A 93 -12.16 12.76 -18.24
C THR A 93 -12.92 13.97 -17.75
N LEU A 94 -12.56 14.52 -16.61
CA LEU A 94 -13.23 15.67 -16.03
C LEU A 94 -12.25 16.79 -15.66
N GLY A 95 -12.21 17.83 -16.45
CA GLY A 95 -11.22 18.92 -16.34
C GLY A 95 -9.91 18.53 -17.04
N GLY A 96 -8.80 19.12 -16.63
CA GLY A 96 -7.50 18.76 -17.16
C GLY A 96 -7.13 19.46 -18.47
N GLY A 97 -6.20 18.85 -19.22
CA GLY A 97 -5.67 19.36 -20.47
C GLY A 97 -4.42 20.23 -20.29
N PHE A 98 -3.77 20.15 -19.14
CA PHE A 98 -2.56 20.92 -18.83
C PHE A 98 -1.33 20.03 -18.88
N PHE A 99 -0.29 20.50 -19.54
CA PHE A 99 1.02 19.85 -19.52
C PHE A 99 1.98 20.63 -18.65
N ALA A 100 2.61 19.93 -17.72
CA ALA A 100 3.62 20.47 -16.83
C ALA A 100 4.82 19.52 -16.75
N SER A 101 5.98 20.07 -16.39
CA SER A 101 7.16 19.23 -16.18
C SER A 101 7.29 18.85 -14.71
N ASP A 102 7.43 17.56 -14.44
CA ASP A 102 7.92 17.07 -13.15
C ASP A 102 9.05 16.08 -13.40
N THR A 103 10.23 16.41 -12.89
CA THR A 103 11.46 15.64 -13.16
C THR A 103 11.38 14.24 -12.57
N ASP A 104 10.78 14.08 -11.39
CA ASP A 104 10.73 12.80 -10.70
C ASP A 104 9.74 11.86 -11.42
N LEU A 105 8.53 12.35 -11.73
CA LEU A 105 7.57 11.59 -12.52
C LEU A 105 8.13 11.22 -13.91
N SER A 106 8.80 12.15 -14.58
CA SER A 106 9.42 11.85 -15.90
C SER A 106 10.53 10.81 -15.80
N THR A 107 11.24 10.75 -14.68
CA THR A 107 12.36 9.81 -14.46
C THR A 107 11.90 8.41 -14.06
N MET A 108 10.65 8.23 -13.61
CA MET A 108 10.12 6.93 -13.17
C MET A 108 10.17 5.85 -14.25
N SER A 109 10.03 6.23 -15.52
CA SER A 109 10.16 5.30 -16.64
C SER A 109 11.23 5.80 -17.62
N PRO A 110 12.47 5.33 -17.50
CA PRO A 110 13.53 5.70 -18.43
C PRO A 110 13.39 5.03 -19.80
N LEU A 111 12.43 4.13 -19.97
CA LEU A 111 12.28 3.26 -21.13
C LEU A 111 11.71 4.00 -22.36
N TYR A 112 10.98 5.09 -22.14
CA TYR A 112 10.47 5.96 -23.19
C TYR A 112 10.33 7.40 -22.69
N ALA A 113 10.54 8.36 -23.60
CA ALA A 113 10.30 9.76 -23.29
C ALA A 113 8.81 9.96 -23.00
N SER A 114 8.49 10.58 -21.87
CA SER A 114 7.11 10.81 -21.45
C SER A 114 6.85 12.30 -21.21
N THR A 115 5.72 12.76 -21.71
CA THR A 115 5.16 14.05 -21.36
C THR A 115 4.26 13.86 -20.14
N ILE A 116 4.35 14.77 -19.18
CA ILE A 116 3.51 14.74 -17.97
C ILE A 116 2.32 15.64 -18.19
N GLY A 117 1.13 15.05 -18.11
CA GLY A 117 -0.17 15.70 -18.18
C GLY A 117 -0.81 15.80 -16.78
N ASP A 118 -1.50 16.88 -16.52
CA ASP A 118 -2.37 17.14 -15.37
C ASP A 118 -1.83 16.70 -14.00
N PRO A 119 -0.57 17.01 -13.63
CA PRO A 119 0.01 16.54 -12.40
C PRO A 119 -0.74 17.05 -11.17
N GLY A 120 -1.17 16.11 -10.31
CA GLY A 120 -1.68 16.35 -8.97
C GLY A 120 -0.59 16.09 -7.95
N ILE A 121 -0.09 17.13 -7.26
CA ILE A 121 1.07 17.02 -6.37
C ILE A 121 0.81 17.65 -5.02
N ILE A 122 1.05 16.86 -3.96
CA ILE A 122 1.12 17.34 -2.58
C ILE A 122 2.53 17.05 -2.05
N GLN A 123 3.13 18.05 -1.40
CA GLN A 123 4.42 17.92 -0.74
C GLN A 123 4.30 18.32 0.72
N LEU A 124 5.06 17.66 1.60
CA LEU A 124 5.08 17.95 3.04
C LEU A 124 6.38 17.48 3.68
N ASP A 125 6.69 18.08 4.83
CA ASP A 125 7.75 17.58 5.70
C ASP A 125 7.18 16.68 6.78
N LEU A 126 7.97 15.70 7.21
CA LEU A 126 7.56 14.78 8.28
C LEU A 126 8.73 14.45 9.21
N VAL A 127 8.39 14.22 10.48
CA VAL A 127 9.32 13.72 11.50
C VAL A 127 8.76 12.41 12.06
N PRO A 128 9.37 11.25 11.73
CA PRO A 128 8.95 9.96 12.23
C PRO A 128 9.37 9.74 13.68
N ALA A 129 8.53 9.10 14.48
CA ALA A 129 8.92 8.65 15.82
C ALA A 129 9.42 7.19 15.82
N GLY A 130 9.09 6.40 14.79
CA GLY A 130 9.56 5.02 14.56
C GLY A 130 10.59 4.93 13.44
N ASP A 131 11.06 3.72 13.16
CA ASP A 131 12.10 3.42 12.16
C ASP A 131 11.55 3.03 10.78
N THR A 132 10.23 2.88 10.64
CA THR A 132 9.57 2.50 9.41
C THR A 132 8.41 3.44 9.11
N LEU A 133 8.56 4.23 8.06
CA LEU A 133 7.49 5.04 7.49
C LEU A 133 6.61 4.17 6.60
N GLU A 134 5.30 4.27 6.79
CA GLU A 134 4.29 3.62 5.96
C GLU A 134 3.32 4.66 5.40
N VAL A 135 2.92 4.48 4.13
CA VAL A 135 1.83 5.24 3.50
C VAL A 135 0.87 4.23 2.87
N ARG A 136 -0.39 4.22 3.34
CA ARG A 136 -1.44 3.36 2.77
C ARG A 136 -2.16 4.10 1.65
N TYR A 137 -2.53 3.38 0.58
CA TYR A 137 -3.19 3.98 -0.58
C TYR A 137 -3.91 2.96 -1.45
N VAL A 138 -4.79 3.47 -2.31
CA VAL A 138 -5.34 2.79 -3.49
C VAL A 138 -5.04 3.67 -4.70
N PHE A 139 -4.48 3.10 -5.76
CA PHE A 139 -4.31 3.73 -7.06
C PHE A 139 -5.38 3.21 -8.01
N GLY A 140 -5.96 4.08 -8.82
CA GLY A 140 -6.91 3.68 -9.85
C GLY A 140 -6.84 4.61 -11.07
N SER A 141 -7.36 4.15 -12.21
CA SER A 141 -7.29 4.87 -13.49
C SER A 141 -8.48 4.51 -14.39
N GLU A 142 -8.86 5.46 -15.23
CA GLU A 142 -9.75 5.29 -16.39
C GLU A 142 -9.01 4.74 -17.63
N GLU A 143 -7.67 4.64 -17.60
CA GLU A 143 -6.86 4.03 -18.67
C GLU A 143 -7.06 2.50 -18.77
N TYR A 144 -7.64 1.87 -17.77
CA TYR A 144 -7.90 0.44 -17.75
C TYR A 144 -9.20 0.11 -18.52
N ASP A 145 -9.31 -1.02 -19.29
CA ASP A 145 -8.16 -1.90 -19.64
C ASP A 145 -7.52 -1.51 -20.95
N GLU A 146 -8.13 -0.59 -21.71
CA GLU A 146 -7.86 -0.28 -23.11
C GLU A 146 -6.39 0.10 -23.35
N TYR A 147 -5.82 0.89 -22.43
CA TYR A 147 -4.47 1.41 -22.53
C TYR A 147 -3.42 0.64 -21.73
N ALA A 148 -3.80 -0.45 -21.07
CA ALA A 148 -2.81 -1.33 -20.45
C ALA A 148 -1.76 -1.80 -21.47
N CYS A 149 -0.49 -1.66 -21.15
CA CYS A 149 0.65 -1.90 -22.04
C CYS A 149 0.71 -0.94 -23.25
N SER A 150 0.31 0.31 -23.08
CA SER A 150 0.44 1.38 -24.08
C SER A 150 1.51 2.40 -23.68
N ASP A 151 1.65 3.47 -24.46
CA ASP A 151 2.46 4.63 -24.10
C ASP A 151 1.74 5.62 -23.18
N LYS A 152 0.45 5.37 -22.90
CA LYS A 152 -0.36 6.07 -21.88
C LYS A 152 -0.19 5.32 -20.57
N ASP A 153 0.80 5.70 -19.81
CA ASP A 153 1.27 4.95 -18.63
C ASP A 153 1.17 5.83 -17.40
N ASP A 154 -0.06 6.20 -17.06
CA ASP A 154 -0.35 7.02 -15.88
C ASP A 154 0.29 6.45 -14.63
N ARG A 155 0.81 7.32 -13.79
CA ARG A 155 1.73 6.90 -12.75
C ARG A 155 1.56 7.62 -11.43
N LEU A 156 1.82 6.88 -10.36
CA LEU A 156 1.89 7.36 -8.99
C LEU A 156 3.33 7.28 -8.47
N GLY A 157 3.85 8.41 -7.97
CA GLY A 157 5.12 8.47 -7.25
C GLY A 157 4.92 8.95 -5.82
N MET A 158 5.67 8.34 -4.88
CA MET A 158 5.80 8.81 -3.49
C MET A 158 7.28 8.97 -3.20
N PHE A 159 7.80 10.17 -3.46
CA PHE A 159 9.23 10.45 -3.41
C PHE A 159 9.62 10.94 -2.03
N LEU A 160 10.37 10.12 -1.29
CA LEU A 160 10.86 10.41 0.04
C LEU A 160 12.34 10.75 -0.01
N SER A 161 12.72 11.93 0.49
CA SER A 161 14.11 12.36 0.67
C SER A 161 14.41 12.68 2.11
N GLY A 162 15.67 12.49 2.52
CA GLY A 162 16.12 12.79 3.88
C GLY A 162 17.29 11.92 4.33
N PRO A 163 17.67 12.00 5.60
CA PRO A 163 18.81 11.28 6.14
C PRO A 163 18.76 9.77 5.91
N GLY A 164 19.87 9.21 5.43
CA GLY A 164 20.00 7.77 5.19
C GLY A 164 19.39 7.29 3.88
N LEU A 165 18.75 8.15 3.08
CA LEU A 165 18.19 7.81 1.77
C LEU A 165 19.13 8.25 0.65
N ALA A 166 19.22 7.43 -0.40
CA ALA A 166 20.00 7.73 -1.61
C ALA A 166 19.31 7.06 -2.82
N GLY A 167 18.46 7.81 -3.50
CA GLY A 167 17.72 7.38 -4.69
C GLY A 167 18.03 8.23 -5.91
N PRO A 168 17.47 7.86 -7.06
CA PRO A 168 17.74 8.53 -8.35
C PRO A 168 16.94 9.81 -8.56
N PHE A 169 16.00 10.14 -7.65
CA PHE A 169 15.06 11.25 -7.81
C PHE A 169 15.58 12.53 -7.18
N SER A 170 14.88 13.64 -7.34
CA SER A 170 15.24 14.96 -6.80
C SER A 170 15.58 14.87 -5.33
N ASN A 171 16.64 15.60 -4.91
CA ASN A 171 17.17 15.58 -3.54
C ASN A 171 17.57 14.18 -3.04
N SER A 172 18.02 13.30 -3.94
CA SER A 172 18.34 11.89 -3.64
C SER A 172 17.16 11.10 -3.08
N ALA A 173 15.93 11.46 -3.45
CA ALA A 173 14.73 10.76 -3.02
C ALA A 173 14.67 9.34 -3.58
N ILE A 174 14.03 8.46 -2.83
CA ILE A 174 13.56 7.15 -3.29
C ILE A 174 12.08 7.22 -3.64
N ASN A 175 11.60 6.41 -4.58
CA ASN A 175 10.16 6.21 -4.77
C ASN A 175 9.68 5.08 -3.84
N MET A 176 8.76 5.40 -2.92
CA MET A 176 8.15 4.42 -2.02
C MET A 176 6.96 3.69 -2.66
N ALA A 177 6.29 4.30 -3.67
CA ALA A 177 5.15 3.70 -4.37
C ALA A 177 5.65 2.64 -5.35
N THR A 178 5.96 1.46 -4.83
CA THR A 178 6.41 0.29 -5.59
C THR A 178 5.52 -0.91 -5.29
N LEU A 179 5.38 -1.78 -6.30
CA LEU A 179 4.57 -2.99 -6.21
C LEU A 179 5.26 -4.04 -5.34
N PRO A 180 4.49 -4.80 -4.53
CA PRO A 180 5.08 -5.61 -3.46
C PRO A 180 5.92 -6.81 -3.92
N ILE A 181 5.68 -7.38 -5.10
CA ILE A 181 6.40 -8.55 -5.59
C ILE A 181 7.53 -8.15 -6.53
N SER A 182 7.23 -7.37 -7.57
CA SER A 182 8.22 -6.98 -8.58
C SER A 182 9.15 -5.86 -8.11
N GLY A 183 8.70 -5.02 -7.18
CA GLY A 183 9.39 -3.77 -6.81
C GLY A 183 9.29 -2.67 -7.89
N LEU A 184 8.52 -2.89 -8.95
CA LEU A 184 8.29 -1.90 -10.00
C LEU A 184 7.47 -0.71 -9.48
N PRO A 185 7.63 0.48 -10.04
CA PRO A 185 6.80 1.63 -9.70
C PRO A 185 5.33 1.37 -10.04
N VAL A 186 4.41 2.03 -9.34
CA VAL A 186 2.97 1.91 -9.60
C VAL A 186 2.60 2.76 -10.80
N THR A 187 2.25 2.09 -11.90
CA THR A 187 1.78 2.67 -13.15
C THR A 187 0.71 1.76 -13.78
N VAL A 188 -0.02 2.25 -14.78
CA VAL A 188 -0.99 1.44 -15.54
C VAL A 188 -0.32 0.23 -16.19
N ASN A 189 0.90 0.37 -16.69
CA ASN A 189 1.63 -0.72 -17.35
C ASN A 189 2.21 -1.76 -16.40
N THR A 190 2.41 -1.43 -15.13
CA THR A 190 2.99 -2.36 -14.15
C THR A 190 1.95 -2.99 -13.22
N LEU A 191 0.78 -2.34 -13.08
CA LEU A 191 -0.35 -2.82 -12.28
C LEU A 191 -1.58 -2.91 -13.16
N ASN A 192 -1.85 -4.06 -13.73
CA ASN A 192 -3.02 -4.35 -14.55
C ASN A 192 -3.35 -5.85 -14.47
N ARG A 193 -4.30 -6.33 -15.25
CA ARG A 193 -4.75 -7.73 -15.22
C ARG A 193 -3.85 -8.72 -15.98
N GLY A 194 -2.68 -8.33 -16.45
CA GLY A 194 -1.73 -9.21 -17.13
C GLY A 194 -1.94 -9.35 -18.64
N PHE A 195 -2.71 -8.46 -19.24
CA PHE A 195 -2.98 -8.45 -20.70
C PHE A 195 -2.75 -7.06 -21.26
N ALA A 196 -2.33 -6.99 -22.51
CA ALA A 196 -2.35 -5.74 -23.27
C ALA A 196 -3.80 -5.38 -23.61
N GLY A 197 -4.15 -4.11 -23.42
CA GLY A 197 -5.43 -3.56 -23.85
C GLY A 197 -5.54 -3.41 -25.36
N SER A 198 -6.67 -2.88 -25.82
CA SER A 198 -6.93 -2.69 -27.27
C SER A 198 -5.95 -1.72 -27.93
N GLU A 199 -5.48 -0.72 -27.18
CA GLU A 199 -4.50 0.29 -27.60
C GLU A 199 -3.06 -0.07 -27.19
N GLY A 200 -2.87 -1.20 -26.49
CA GLY A 200 -1.60 -1.62 -25.94
C GLY A 200 -0.91 -2.73 -26.72
N THR A 201 0.35 -2.96 -26.38
CA THR A 201 1.13 -4.10 -26.87
C THR A 201 1.94 -4.72 -25.74
N LEU A 202 1.98 -6.05 -25.63
CA LEU A 202 2.77 -6.75 -24.61
C LEU A 202 4.25 -6.34 -24.59
N GLY A 203 4.78 -5.83 -25.69
CA GLY A 203 6.14 -5.33 -25.76
C GLY A 203 6.41 -4.16 -24.81
N LEU A 204 5.44 -3.29 -24.59
CA LEU A 204 5.59 -2.13 -23.68
C LEU A 204 5.58 -2.57 -22.21
N CYS A 205 4.63 -3.39 -21.77
CA CYS A 205 4.70 -3.97 -20.41
C CYS A 205 5.96 -4.82 -20.23
N GLY A 206 6.35 -5.60 -21.22
CA GLY A 206 7.55 -6.46 -21.20
C GLY A 206 8.88 -5.69 -21.06
N MET A 207 8.87 -4.36 -21.25
CA MET A 207 10.01 -3.50 -20.91
C MET A 207 10.25 -3.42 -19.39
N ASN A 208 9.27 -3.80 -18.57
CA ASN A 208 9.34 -3.89 -17.12
C ASN A 208 9.35 -5.38 -16.69
N PRO A 209 10.49 -6.07 -16.64
CA PRO A 209 10.53 -7.49 -16.33
C PRO A 209 9.88 -7.79 -14.97
N GLY A 210 8.97 -8.75 -14.94
CA GLY A 210 8.27 -9.15 -13.71
C GLY A 210 6.94 -8.43 -13.47
N TRP A 211 6.50 -7.58 -14.38
CA TRP A 211 5.21 -6.85 -14.25
C TRP A 211 4.00 -7.76 -14.06
N GLU A 212 4.02 -8.98 -14.62
CA GLU A 212 2.91 -9.94 -14.48
C GLU A 212 2.75 -10.49 -13.05
N GLN A 213 3.77 -10.34 -12.19
CA GLN A 213 3.74 -10.90 -10.84
C GLN A 213 2.77 -10.15 -9.92
N ASP A 214 2.47 -8.89 -10.23
CA ASP A 214 1.65 -8.03 -9.39
C ASP A 214 0.17 -7.94 -9.83
N THR A 215 -0.25 -8.73 -10.82
CA THR A 215 -1.66 -8.81 -11.27
C THR A 215 -2.65 -9.14 -10.15
N ILE A 216 -2.19 -9.82 -9.10
CA ILE A 216 -3.00 -10.14 -7.91
C ILE A 216 -3.41 -8.91 -7.09
N TYR A 217 -2.78 -7.77 -7.31
CA TYR A 217 -3.10 -6.51 -6.66
C TYR A 217 -4.04 -5.63 -7.48
N TYR A 218 -4.37 -6.02 -8.70
CA TYR A 218 -5.29 -5.31 -9.58
C TYR A 218 -6.73 -5.79 -9.40
N ILE A 219 -7.68 -4.86 -9.42
CA ILE A 219 -9.12 -5.10 -9.39
C ILE A 219 -9.73 -4.45 -10.63
N ASN A 220 -10.31 -5.26 -11.51
CA ASN A 220 -11.13 -4.78 -12.61
C ASN A 220 -12.46 -4.24 -12.08
N ASN A 221 -12.88 -3.08 -12.53
CA ASN A 221 -14.08 -2.40 -12.05
C ASN A 221 -15.13 -2.18 -13.15
N ASP A 222 -15.09 -2.95 -14.22
CA ASP A 222 -16.12 -2.90 -15.26
C ASP A 222 -17.52 -3.00 -14.63
N LEU A 223 -18.37 -1.98 -14.85
CA LEU A 223 -19.71 -1.88 -14.29
C LEU A 223 -19.75 -1.87 -12.74
N GLY A 224 -18.67 -1.51 -12.09
CA GLY A 224 -18.60 -1.40 -10.62
C GLY A 224 -19.49 -0.29 -10.07
N ALA A 225 -19.97 -0.47 -8.84
CA ALA A 225 -20.88 0.47 -8.20
C ALA A 225 -20.17 1.54 -7.36
N GLY A 226 -18.92 1.29 -6.91
CA GLY A 226 -18.24 2.11 -5.92
C GLY A 226 -17.58 3.35 -6.48
N THR A 227 -16.69 3.19 -7.43
CA THR A 227 -15.97 4.27 -8.11
C THR A 227 -16.23 4.25 -9.60
N GLN A 228 -16.04 5.40 -10.26
CA GLN A 228 -16.14 5.52 -11.72
C GLN A 228 -14.93 4.85 -12.41
N LEU A 229 -13.75 4.88 -11.79
CA LEU A 229 -12.50 4.36 -12.37
C LEU A 229 -12.63 2.92 -12.89
N ASP A 230 -12.12 2.64 -14.08
CA ASP A 230 -12.25 1.34 -14.77
C ASP A 230 -11.46 0.22 -14.09
N GLY A 231 -10.40 0.58 -13.40
CA GLY A 231 -9.63 -0.35 -12.58
C GLY A 231 -8.90 0.33 -11.44
N TYR A 232 -8.59 -0.45 -10.39
CA TYR A 232 -7.87 0.07 -9.23
C TYR A 232 -7.10 -1.03 -8.50
N SER A 233 -6.18 -0.62 -7.62
CA SER A 233 -5.41 -1.56 -6.80
C SER A 233 -6.21 -2.03 -5.57
N VAL A 234 -5.88 -3.17 -5.01
CA VAL A 234 -6.15 -3.42 -3.58
C VAL A 234 -5.48 -2.33 -2.73
N VAL A 235 -5.81 -2.26 -1.43
CA VAL A 235 -5.09 -1.35 -0.53
C VAL A 235 -3.62 -1.74 -0.46
N LEU A 236 -2.76 -0.89 -0.99
CA LEU A 236 -1.30 -1.04 -0.96
C LEU A 236 -0.70 -0.27 0.21
N THR A 237 0.55 -0.58 0.54
CA THR A 237 1.32 0.13 1.57
C THR A 237 2.74 0.37 1.08
N ALA A 238 3.06 1.62 0.80
CA ALA A 238 4.43 2.07 0.54
C ALA A 238 5.22 2.09 1.85
N ARG A 239 6.49 1.65 1.84
CA ARG A 239 7.34 1.57 3.03
C ARG A 239 8.73 2.11 2.77
N ALA A 240 9.30 2.75 3.79
CA ALA A 240 10.70 3.13 3.82
C ALA A 240 11.27 3.03 5.24
N VAL A 241 12.52 2.60 5.34
CA VAL A 241 13.27 2.67 6.59
C VAL A 241 13.73 4.12 6.80
N VAL A 242 13.47 4.66 7.97
CA VAL A 242 13.77 6.04 8.34
C VAL A 242 14.46 6.11 9.69
N MET A 243 15.09 7.24 10.00
CA MET A 243 15.71 7.48 11.29
C MET A 243 14.75 8.25 12.19
N PRO A 244 14.35 7.70 13.35
CA PRO A 244 13.45 8.38 14.27
C PRO A 244 13.95 9.75 14.69
N GLY A 245 13.06 10.75 14.72
CA GLY A 245 13.34 12.12 15.11
C GLY A 245 14.06 12.98 14.06
N MET A 246 14.38 12.42 12.89
CA MET A 246 14.99 13.18 11.79
C MET A 246 13.90 13.71 10.85
N SER A 247 14.17 14.83 10.18
CA SER A 247 13.24 15.44 9.23
C SER A 247 13.40 14.82 7.84
N TYR A 248 12.27 14.50 7.21
CA TYR A 248 12.16 14.00 5.84
C TYR A 248 11.21 14.87 5.04
N HIS A 249 11.37 14.85 3.72
CA HIS A 249 10.47 15.49 2.78
C HIS A 249 9.80 14.43 1.91
N LEU A 250 8.46 14.43 1.85
CA LEU A 250 7.64 13.52 1.05
C LEU A 250 6.89 14.30 -0.02
N LYS A 251 7.04 13.88 -1.29
CA LYS A 251 6.24 14.34 -2.42
C LYS A 251 5.36 13.18 -2.88
N ILE A 252 4.03 13.34 -2.80
CA ILE A 252 3.03 12.45 -3.38
C ILE A 252 2.59 13.08 -4.70
N ALA A 253 2.76 12.38 -5.81
CA ALA A 253 2.53 12.91 -7.14
C ALA A 253 1.87 11.87 -8.05
N ILE A 254 0.79 12.25 -8.72
CA ILE A 254 0.11 11.46 -9.74
C ILE A 254 0.03 12.27 -11.02
N ALA A 255 0.10 11.64 -12.18
CA ALA A 255 -0.01 12.33 -13.46
C ALA A 255 -0.43 11.41 -14.58
N ASP A 256 -1.10 11.98 -15.57
CA ASP A 256 -1.29 11.39 -16.88
C ASP A 256 0.02 11.40 -17.66
N VAL A 257 0.17 10.47 -18.57
CA VAL A 257 1.39 10.29 -19.34
C VAL A 257 1.10 10.24 -20.83
N ASN A 258 1.76 11.13 -21.59
CA ASN A 258 1.66 11.30 -23.04
C ASN A 258 0.31 11.77 -23.57
N ASP A 259 -0.64 12.03 -22.70
CA ASP A 259 -1.84 12.82 -22.97
C ASP A 259 -2.31 13.53 -21.67
N ALA A 260 -3.58 13.87 -21.60
CA ALA A 260 -4.23 14.54 -20.49
C ALA A 260 -5.73 14.17 -20.49
N ASN A 261 -6.01 12.87 -20.66
CA ASN A 261 -7.35 12.28 -20.73
C ASN A 261 -7.34 11.00 -19.87
N PHE A 262 -8.54 10.49 -19.56
CA PHE A 262 -8.73 9.26 -18.80
C PHE A 262 -8.12 9.34 -17.40
N ASP A 263 -8.80 10.12 -16.55
CA ASP A 263 -8.29 10.55 -15.25
C ASP A 263 -7.83 9.38 -14.36
N SER A 264 -6.71 9.59 -13.69
CA SER A 264 -6.18 8.69 -12.66
C SER A 264 -6.31 9.30 -11.26
N ALA A 265 -6.39 8.46 -10.23
CA ALA A 265 -6.53 8.90 -8.85
C ALA A 265 -5.73 8.07 -7.85
N VAL A 266 -5.29 8.72 -6.77
CA VAL A 266 -4.80 8.05 -5.57
C VAL A 266 -5.67 8.42 -4.37
N PHE A 267 -6.18 7.38 -3.70
CA PHE A 267 -6.95 7.50 -2.46
C PHE A 267 -6.05 7.16 -1.27
N LEU A 268 -6.00 8.04 -0.31
CA LEU A 268 -5.17 7.98 0.88
C LEU A 268 -6.10 7.98 2.10
N PRO A 269 -6.21 6.89 2.88
CA PRO A 269 -7.14 6.84 4.03
C PRO A 269 -6.77 7.84 5.12
N GLU A 270 -7.71 8.08 6.03
CA GLU A 270 -7.43 8.85 7.25
C GLU A 270 -6.20 8.28 7.97
N GLY A 271 -5.23 9.17 8.29
CA GLY A 271 -3.97 8.76 8.90
C GLY A 271 -3.11 7.86 8.02
N ALA A 272 -3.16 8.06 6.70
CA ALA A 272 -2.42 7.24 5.72
C ALA A 272 -0.92 7.21 5.99
N ILE A 273 -0.32 8.34 6.39
CA ILE A 273 1.10 8.47 6.71
C ILE A 273 1.27 8.15 8.19
N ARG A 274 1.96 7.08 8.49
CA ARG A 274 2.22 6.64 9.86
C ARG A 274 3.61 6.06 9.99
N CYS A 275 4.09 5.99 11.21
CA CYS A 275 5.35 5.33 11.50
C CYS A 275 5.15 4.17 12.45
N THR A 276 5.84 3.08 12.16
CA THR A 276 5.89 1.88 13.01
C THR A 276 7.33 1.59 13.36
N ASP A 277 7.55 0.87 14.44
CA ASP A 277 8.85 0.28 14.71
C ASP A 277 8.90 -1.10 14.05
N LEU A 278 9.82 -1.34 13.15
CA LEU A 278 10.18 -2.69 12.74
C LEU A 278 10.86 -3.45 13.89
N SER A 279 10.63 -3.06 15.12
CA SER A 279 11.23 -3.66 16.30
C SER A 279 10.76 -5.12 16.52
N THR A 280 11.10 -5.95 15.53
CA THR A 280 11.43 -7.36 15.75
C THR A 280 12.94 -7.58 15.64
N ALA A 281 13.72 -6.53 15.37
CA ALA A 281 15.16 -6.57 15.41
C ALA A 281 15.64 -6.22 16.81
N VAL A 282 16.25 -7.17 17.45
CA VAL A 282 17.04 -7.08 18.66
C VAL A 282 17.79 -5.75 18.72
N ARG A 283 17.39 -4.82 19.61
CA ARG A 283 18.27 -3.72 20.03
C ARG A 283 19.46 -4.35 20.76
N PRO A 284 20.71 -4.19 20.30
CA PRO A 284 21.85 -4.60 21.11
C PRO A 284 21.91 -3.66 22.34
N GLY A 285 21.60 -4.18 23.51
CA GLY A 285 21.88 -3.53 24.76
C GLY A 285 20.72 -2.99 25.58
N VAL A 286 19.66 -3.77 25.81
CA VAL A 286 18.89 -3.73 27.05
C VAL A 286 18.52 -5.16 27.43
N GLU A 287 19.14 -5.63 28.50
CA GLU A 287 18.81 -6.92 29.14
C GLU A 287 17.42 -6.85 29.80
N ASN A 288 16.37 -6.97 28.96
CA ASN A 288 15.01 -7.34 29.38
C ASN A 288 14.16 -7.60 28.15
N SER A 289 14.66 -8.40 27.18
CA SER A 289 13.83 -8.82 26.06
C SER A 289 12.87 -9.92 26.52
N THR A 290 11.60 -9.59 26.62
CA THR A 290 10.50 -10.53 26.88
C THR A 290 10.18 -11.46 25.71
N HIS A 291 10.94 -11.41 24.61
CA HIS A 291 10.73 -12.27 23.46
C HIS A 291 11.48 -13.60 23.61
N PRO A 292 10.74 -14.70 23.76
CA PRO A 292 11.35 -16.00 24.05
C PRO A 292 11.99 -16.66 22.82
N VAL A 293 11.81 -16.13 21.60
CA VAL A 293 12.24 -16.78 20.36
C VAL A 293 12.97 -15.80 19.46
N LEU A 294 14.19 -16.14 19.04
CA LEU A 294 15.04 -15.32 18.17
C LEU A 294 15.62 -16.20 17.05
N PHE A 295 15.73 -15.65 15.83
CA PHE A 295 16.42 -16.31 14.72
C PHE A 295 17.84 -15.76 14.58
N ASN A 296 18.80 -16.63 14.38
CA ASN A 296 20.16 -16.27 14.02
C ASN A 296 20.41 -16.64 12.55
N ALA A 297 20.50 -15.62 11.70
CA ALA A 297 20.67 -15.80 10.26
C ALA A 297 22.07 -16.34 9.88
N GLN A 298 23.09 -16.14 10.73
CA GLN A 298 24.45 -16.58 10.41
C GLN A 298 24.64 -18.11 10.44
N ASP A 299 23.91 -18.79 11.32
CA ASP A 299 24.00 -20.25 11.48
C ASP A 299 22.68 -20.98 11.19
N GLY A 300 21.63 -20.27 10.73
CA GLY A 300 20.34 -20.86 10.39
C GLY A 300 19.63 -21.50 11.59
N THR A 301 19.77 -20.93 12.79
CA THR A 301 19.19 -21.47 14.01
C THR A 301 18.13 -20.57 14.63
N VAL A 302 17.17 -21.17 15.33
CA VAL A 302 16.28 -20.48 16.25
C VAL A 302 16.76 -20.67 17.69
N GLN A 303 16.84 -19.59 18.44
CA GLN A 303 17.14 -19.58 19.86
C GLN A 303 15.85 -19.37 20.65
N VAL A 304 15.51 -20.30 21.53
CA VAL A 304 14.43 -20.17 22.50
C VAL A 304 15.04 -19.80 23.84
N ARG A 305 14.64 -18.64 24.37
CA ARG A 305 15.15 -18.08 25.65
C ARG A 305 14.07 -18.06 26.73
N GLY A 306 14.46 -17.77 27.95
CA GLY A 306 13.53 -17.69 29.10
C GLY A 306 13.09 -19.05 29.62
N LEU A 307 13.84 -20.09 29.32
CA LEU A 307 13.66 -21.41 29.87
C LEU A 307 14.27 -21.53 31.30
N SER A 308 13.73 -22.42 32.11
CA SER A 308 14.27 -22.68 33.43
C SER A 308 15.39 -23.76 33.34
N PRO A 309 16.58 -23.51 33.86
CA PRO A 309 17.64 -24.52 33.89
C PRO A 309 17.24 -25.78 34.66
N GLU A 310 16.35 -25.63 35.66
CA GLU A 310 15.85 -26.73 36.51
C GLU A 310 14.52 -27.30 36.00
N GLY A 311 13.97 -26.74 34.90
CA GLY A 311 12.63 -27.08 34.38
C GLY A 311 12.55 -28.41 33.62
N GLY A 312 13.63 -29.17 33.53
CA GLY A 312 13.66 -30.46 32.80
C GLY A 312 13.62 -30.28 31.27
N PRO A 313 13.32 -31.37 30.54
CA PRO A 313 13.35 -31.37 29.07
C PRO A 313 12.42 -30.32 28.46
N VAL A 314 12.89 -29.75 27.36
CA VAL A 314 12.09 -28.81 26.54
C VAL A 314 11.69 -29.49 25.24
N ALA A 315 10.42 -29.44 24.90
CA ALA A 315 9.91 -29.79 23.59
C ALA A 315 9.75 -28.50 22.76
N VAL A 316 10.39 -28.40 21.61
CA VAL A 316 10.29 -27.30 20.67
C VAL A 316 9.68 -27.80 19.36
N GLU A 317 8.64 -27.12 18.89
CA GLU A 317 7.92 -27.39 17.67
C GLU A 317 7.94 -26.15 16.79
N VAL A 318 8.18 -26.34 15.50
CA VAL A 318 8.20 -25.29 14.48
C VAL A 318 7.13 -25.58 13.45
N PHE A 319 6.30 -24.63 13.18
CA PHE A 319 5.17 -24.73 12.26
C PHE A 319 5.29 -23.70 11.12
N ASP A 320 4.70 -23.98 9.96
CA ASP A 320 4.43 -22.99 8.95
C ASP A 320 3.22 -22.11 9.34
N PRO A 321 2.93 -21.01 8.62
CA PRO A 321 1.79 -20.14 8.92
C PRO A 321 0.42 -20.82 8.81
N ALA A 322 0.34 -21.94 8.08
CA ALA A 322 -0.87 -22.76 7.97
C ALA A 322 -1.04 -23.76 9.14
N GLY A 323 -0.11 -23.77 10.10
CA GLY A 323 -0.14 -24.66 11.27
C GLY A 323 0.42 -26.06 11.01
N ARG A 324 1.05 -26.31 9.86
CA ARG A 324 1.68 -27.60 9.57
C ARG A 324 3.01 -27.68 10.31
N LEU A 325 3.25 -28.78 11.01
CA LEU A 325 4.48 -29.04 11.73
C LEU A 325 5.64 -29.25 10.72
N LEU A 326 6.65 -28.39 10.82
CA LEU A 326 7.87 -28.45 10.00
C LEU A 326 9.00 -29.18 10.72
N ARG A 327 9.12 -28.99 12.05
CA ARG A 327 10.18 -29.59 12.86
C ARG A 327 9.73 -29.77 14.30
N THR A 328 10.25 -30.81 14.93
CA THR A 328 10.18 -31.00 16.38
C THR A 328 11.55 -31.37 16.93
N MET A 329 11.84 -30.91 18.13
CA MET A 329 13.04 -31.26 18.89
C MET A 329 12.70 -31.38 20.36
N THR A 330 13.22 -32.42 21.01
CA THR A 330 13.12 -32.57 22.46
C THR A 330 14.53 -32.79 22.98
N GLY A 331 14.92 -32.03 23.98
CA GLY A 331 16.26 -32.17 24.54
C GLY A 331 16.36 -31.60 25.94
N PRO A 332 17.45 -31.99 26.68
CA PRO A 332 17.71 -31.40 27.98
C PRO A 332 18.09 -29.92 27.82
N THR A 333 17.65 -29.09 28.76
CA THR A 333 18.15 -27.73 28.89
C THR A 333 19.47 -27.74 29.66
N SER A 334 20.56 -27.35 29.03
CA SER A 334 21.83 -27.07 29.72
C SER A 334 21.98 -25.61 30.13
N GLY A 335 20.86 -24.83 30.13
CA GLY A 335 20.85 -23.41 30.43
C GLY A 335 19.49 -22.77 30.16
N THR A 336 19.46 -21.44 30.06
CA THR A 336 18.24 -20.67 29.82
C THR A 336 17.88 -20.56 28.32
N VAL A 337 18.64 -21.19 27.44
CA VAL A 337 18.51 -21.09 25.98
C VAL A 337 18.58 -22.46 25.33
N VAL A 338 17.69 -22.75 24.39
CA VAL A 338 17.73 -23.90 23.50
C VAL A 338 17.90 -23.41 22.05
N ILE A 339 18.83 -24.06 21.32
CA ILE A 339 19.15 -23.77 19.92
C ILE A 339 18.53 -24.84 19.03
N VAL A 340 17.69 -24.43 18.07
CA VAL A 340 17.01 -25.33 17.14
C VAL A 340 17.53 -25.07 15.72
N PRO A 341 18.24 -26.00 15.08
CA PRO A 341 18.67 -25.80 13.70
C PRO A 341 17.49 -25.89 12.73
N LEU A 342 17.43 -24.96 11.76
CA LEU A 342 16.39 -24.89 10.72
C LEU A 342 16.93 -25.15 9.30
N ALA A 343 18.05 -25.84 9.17
CA ALA A 343 18.77 -26.04 7.90
C ALA A 343 17.90 -26.56 6.72
N ASN A 344 16.77 -27.18 7.00
CA ASN A 344 15.86 -27.73 5.98
C ASN A 344 14.48 -27.07 5.99
N VAL A 345 14.35 -25.91 6.61
CA VAL A 345 13.11 -25.13 6.60
C VAL A 345 13.27 -24.07 5.53
N SER A 346 12.33 -23.96 4.58
CA SER A 346 12.35 -22.94 3.52
C SER A 346 12.33 -21.54 4.13
N SER A 347 12.96 -20.56 3.45
CA SER A 347 12.85 -19.15 3.82
C SER A 347 11.38 -18.72 3.92
N GLY A 348 11.04 -17.95 4.95
CA GLY A 348 9.68 -17.53 5.20
C GLY A 348 9.34 -17.41 6.69
N LEU A 349 8.10 -17.03 6.99
CA LEU A 349 7.60 -16.93 8.36
C LEU A 349 7.40 -18.32 8.95
N VAL A 350 7.88 -18.54 10.18
CA VAL A 350 7.61 -19.75 10.98
C VAL A 350 7.09 -19.37 12.37
N LEU A 351 6.25 -20.23 12.91
CA LEU A 351 5.75 -20.15 14.29
C LEU A 351 6.52 -21.17 15.13
N VAL A 352 7.01 -20.75 16.29
CA VAL A 352 7.76 -21.60 17.21
C VAL A 352 7.00 -21.72 18.52
N ARG A 353 6.82 -22.96 18.99
CA ARG A 353 6.26 -23.29 20.29
C ARG A 353 7.26 -24.11 21.08
N ALA A 354 7.59 -23.64 22.28
CA ALA A 354 8.43 -24.38 23.21
C ALA A 354 7.64 -24.67 24.49
N THR A 355 7.67 -25.92 24.92
CA THR A 355 6.97 -26.40 26.13
C THR A 355 7.96 -26.97 27.13
N GLN A 356 7.95 -26.47 28.36
CA GLN A 356 8.77 -26.93 29.46
C GLN A 356 7.94 -26.96 30.75
N SER A 357 7.82 -28.10 31.38
CA SER A 357 7.09 -28.28 32.66
C SER A 357 5.70 -27.66 32.68
N GLY A 358 4.95 -27.78 31.56
CA GLY A 358 3.61 -27.19 31.42
C GLY A 358 3.58 -25.71 31.04
N ARG A 359 4.71 -25.01 31.06
CA ARG A 359 4.82 -23.63 30.56
C ARG A 359 5.02 -23.67 29.04
N VAL A 360 4.25 -22.82 28.33
CA VAL A 360 4.34 -22.69 26.87
C VAL A 360 4.89 -21.31 26.53
N LEU A 361 5.94 -21.28 25.73
CA LEU A 361 6.51 -20.09 25.11
C LEU A 361 6.24 -20.15 23.60
N THR A 362 5.79 -19.03 23.03
CA THR A 362 5.53 -18.95 21.59
C THR A 362 6.24 -17.74 20.98
N GLY A 363 6.64 -17.85 19.72
CA GLY A 363 7.24 -16.76 18.98
C GLY A 363 7.04 -16.91 17.48
N ARG A 364 7.19 -15.82 16.76
CA ARG A 364 7.21 -15.77 15.29
C ARG A 364 8.59 -15.37 14.84
N VAL A 365 9.11 -16.04 13.83
CA VAL A 365 10.46 -15.81 13.32
C VAL A 365 10.43 -15.87 11.80
N TYR A 366 11.11 -14.94 11.14
CA TYR A 366 11.34 -15.01 9.71
C TYR A 366 12.68 -15.70 9.46
N VAL A 367 12.65 -16.82 8.76
CA VAL A 367 13.83 -17.60 8.37
C VAL A 367 14.33 -17.07 7.03
N ASP A 368 15.58 -16.65 6.97
CA ASP A 368 16.25 -16.19 5.74
C ASP A 368 17.57 -16.98 5.60
N HIS A 369 17.66 -17.78 4.56
CA HIS A 369 18.87 -18.51 4.19
C HIS A 369 19.59 -17.74 3.09
N ARG A 370 20.28 -16.65 3.42
CA ARG A 370 21.17 -15.95 2.50
C ARG A 370 22.48 -16.68 2.29
#